data_30f9af519826b54f238de3ba1e53815d
#
_entry.id   30f9af519826b54f238de3ba1e53815d
#
_cell.length_a   1.000
_cell.length_b   1.000
_cell.length_c   1.000
_cell.angle_alpha   90.00
_cell.angle_beta   90.00
_cell.angle_gamma   90.00
#
_symmetry.space_group_name_H-M   'P 1'
#
loop_
_entity.id
_entity.type
_entity.pdbx_description
1 polymer ?
#
loop_
_entity_poly.entity_id
_entity_poly.type
_entity_poly.pdbx_seq_one_letter_code
_entity_poly.pdbx_strand_id
1 'polypeptide(L)'
;MKKEHFLQSEGFKTVAASVLSILIGLAVGSIVILIVGLTSPNLSLSSAWDGIRIVFGGLFSTGRDASGTLMWGFNPTNIGNMLFRAAPLIMTGLSVGMAYKTGLFNIGAPGQYLMGTLVSLSIALGLPSETMSTTLIWLLAFLGGTLAGAIWGAIPGLFKALLNINEVLACIMTNWIAANLVTWLF
;
A
#
# COMPACT_ATOMS: atom_id res chain seq x y z
N MET A 1 7.05 -25.37 34.13
CA MET A 1 6.77 -24.53 32.95
C MET A 1 6.65 -25.46 31.73
N LYS A 2 5.41 -25.70 31.24
CA LYS A 2 5.19 -26.44 29.98
C LYS A 2 5.77 -25.57 28.83
N LYS A 3 6.74 -26.09 28.09
CA LYS A 3 7.14 -25.54 26.81
C LYS A 3 5.91 -25.60 25.91
N GLU A 4 5.25 -24.48 25.71
CA GLU A 4 4.26 -24.38 24.63
C GLU A 4 4.97 -24.76 23.34
N HIS A 5 4.38 -25.67 22.61
CA HIS A 5 4.92 -26.07 21.31
C HIS A 5 4.97 -24.78 20.47
N PHE A 6 6.12 -24.44 19.88
CA PHE A 6 6.36 -23.23 19.06
C PHE A 6 5.21 -22.98 18.05
N LEU A 7 4.64 -24.07 17.51
CA LEU A 7 3.48 -24.04 16.61
C LEU A 7 2.15 -23.59 17.23
N GLN A 8 2.06 -23.58 18.57
CA GLN A 8 0.85 -23.15 19.30
C GLN A 8 0.97 -21.73 19.82
N SER A 9 2.12 -21.08 19.65
CA SER A 9 2.29 -19.70 20.07
C SER A 9 1.42 -18.76 19.23
N GLU A 10 0.79 -17.79 19.86
CA GLU A 10 -0.08 -16.81 19.20
C GLU A 10 0.66 -16.04 18.09
N GLY A 11 1.95 -15.74 18.29
CA GLY A 11 2.77 -15.12 17.26
C GLY A 11 2.95 -15.98 16.01
N PHE A 12 3.19 -17.29 16.19
CA PHE A 12 3.31 -18.21 15.06
C PHE A 12 2.00 -18.32 14.28
N LYS A 13 0.87 -18.45 14.99
CA LYS A 13 -0.46 -18.54 14.36
C LYS A 13 -0.77 -17.29 13.53
N THR A 14 -0.45 -16.10 14.06
CA THR A 14 -0.68 -14.83 13.34
C THR A 14 0.17 -14.74 12.07
N VAL A 15 1.46 -15.08 12.14
CA VAL A 15 2.34 -15.09 10.97
C VAL A 15 1.89 -16.15 9.96
N ALA A 16 1.58 -17.36 10.43
CA ALA A 16 1.11 -18.42 9.56
C ALA A 16 -0.22 -18.06 8.85
N ALA A 17 -1.16 -17.45 9.56
CA ALA A 17 -2.41 -16.99 8.97
C ALA A 17 -2.17 -15.91 7.89
N SER A 18 -1.25 -14.97 8.14
CA SER A 18 -0.88 -13.93 7.17
C SER A 18 -0.26 -14.54 5.91
N VAL A 19 0.70 -15.46 6.07
CA VAL A 19 1.34 -16.15 4.94
C VAL A 19 0.31 -16.98 4.15
N LEU A 20 -0.56 -17.71 4.85
CA LEU A 20 -1.60 -18.50 4.21
C LEU A 20 -2.58 -17.62 3.41
N SER A 21 -2.97 -16.48 3.96
CA SER A 21 -3.84 -15.52 3.26
C SER A 21 -3.20 -15.00 1.97
N ILE A 22 -1.89 -14.70 1.99
CA ILE A 22 -1.14 -14.30 0.79
C ILE A 22 -1.13 -15.41 -0.25
N LEU A 23 -0.84 -16.65 0.17
CA LEU A 23 -0.82 -17.80 -0.75
C LEU A 23 -2.19 -18.07 -1.38
N ILE A 24 -3.26 -18.00 -0.60
CA ILE A 24 -4.63 -18.12 -1.11
C ILE A 24 -4.92 -16.99 -2.11
N GLY A 25 -4.58 -15.74 -1.78
CA GLY A 25 -4.76 -14.61 -2.69
C GLY A 25 -4.01 -14.78 -4.02
N LEU A 26 -2.76 -15.26 -3.97
CA LEU A 26 -1.97 -15.56 -5.17
C LEU A 26 -2.59 -16.72 -5.99
N ALA A 27 -3.09 -17.75 -5.33
CA ALA A 27 -3.76 -18.86 -6.01
C ALA A 27 -5.05 -18.40 -6.73
N VAL A 28 -5.89 -17.66 -6.03
CA VAL A 28 -7.13 -17.08 -6.62
C VAL A 28 -6.79 -16.12 -7.77
N GLY A 29 -5.81 -15.24 -7.60
CA GLY A 29 -5.34 -14.34 -8.65
C GLY A 29 -4.84 -15.10 -9.89
N SER A 30 -4.10 -16.19 -9.68
CA SER A 30 -3.62 -17.06 -10.77
C SER A 30 -4.78 -17.73 -11.53
N ILE A 31 -5.80 -18.19 -10.83
CA ILE A 31 -7.02 -18.75 -11.45
C ILE A 31 -7.71 -17.69 -12.30
N VAL A 32 -7.85 -16.47 -11.80
CA VAL A 32 -8.46 -15.37 -12.57
C VAL A 32 -7.65 -15.06 -13.83
N ILE A 33 -6.32 -15.01 -13.74
CA ILE A 33 -5.43 -14.80 -14.92
C ILE A 33 -5.65 -15.91 -15.97
N LEU A 34 -5.77 -17.17 -15.55
CA LEU A 34 -6.04 -18.28 -16.45
C LEU A 34 -7.42 -18.17 -17.11
N ILE A 35 -8.46 -17.84 -16.35
CA ILE A 35 -9.80 -17.63 -16.88
C ILE A 35 -9.81 -16.52 -17.93
N VAL A 36 -9.18 -15.39 -17.64
CA VAL A 36 -9.06 -14.25 -18.57
C VAL A 36 -8.28 -14.67 -19.82
N GLY A 37 -7.19 -15.44 -19.68
CA GLY A 37 -6.41 -15.94 -20.81
C GLY A 37 -7.19 -16.92 -21.71
N LEU A 38 -8.14 -17.68 -21.13
CA LEU A 38 -9.00 -18.61 -21.88
C LEU A 38 -10.21 -17.93 -22.53
N THR A 39 -10.72 -16.85 -21.94
CA THR A 39 -11.95 -16.20 -22.38
C THR A 39 -11.70 -14.98 -23.29
N SER A 40 -10.52 -14.40 -23.24
CA SER A 40 -10.18 -13.19 -24.00
C SER A 40 -9.69 -13.57 -25.42
N PRO A 41 -10.30 -13.03 -26.49
CA PRO A 41 -9.91 -13.34 -27.86
C PRO A 41 -8.50 -12.83 -28.23
N ASN A 42 -7.96 -11.88 -27.48
CA ASN A 42 -6.66 -11.24 -27.72
C ASN A 42 -5.52 -11.81 -26.86
N LEU A 43 -5.81 -12.79 -25.99
CA LEU A 43 -4.82 -13.40 -25.09
C LEU A 43 -4.74 -14.90 -25.37
N SER A 44 -3.55 -15.44 -25.21
CA SER A 44 -3.32 -16.89 -25.31
C SER A 44 -3.09 -17.49 -23.94
N LEU A 45 -3.27 -18.79 -23.80
CA LEU A 45 -2.95 -19.52 -22.57
C LEU A 45 -1.48 -19.39 -22.19
N SER A 46 -0.57 -19.30 -23.20
CA SER A 46 0.85 -19.04 -22.96
C SER A 46 1.09 -17.65 -22.35
N SER A 47 0.38 -16.63 -22.81
CA SER A 47 0.47 -15.27 -22.23
C SER A 47 -0.07 -15.24 -20.79
N ALA A 48 -1.13 -15.98 -20.50
CA ALA A 48 -1.66 -16.11 -19.13
C ALA A 48 -0.66 -16.82 -18.21
N TRP A 49 -0.02 -17.88 -18.71
CA TRP A 49 1.02 -18.59 -17.97
C TRP A 49 2.25 -17.72 -17.69
N ASP A 50 2.69 -16.94 -18.66
CA ASP A 50 3.75 -15.95 -18.47
C ASP A 50 3.36 -14.88 -17.44
N GLY A 51 2.10 -14.45 -17.44
CA GLY A 51 1.56 -13.55 -16.42
C GLY A 51 1.69 -14.11 -15.01
N ILE A 52 1.33 -15.39 -14.81
CA ILE A 52 1.50 -16.09 -13.53
C ILE A 52 2.98 -16.17 -13.14
N ARG A 53 3.86 -16.55 -14.08
CA ARG A 53 5.31 -16.56 -13.82
C ARG A 53 5.83 -15.21 -13.36
N ILE A 54 5.36 -14.10 -13.94
CA ILE A 54 5.75 -12.74 -13.54
C ILE A 54 5.24 -12.42 -12.13
N VAL A 55 4.03 -12.82 -11.77
CA VAL A 55 3.48 -12.61 -10.42
C VAL A 55 4.34 -13.30 -9.36
N PHE A 56 4.71 -14.57 -9.58
CA PHE A 56 5.51 -15.33 -8.61
C PHE A 56 7.00 -15.01 -8.66
N GLY A 57 7.52 -14.73 -9.84
CA GLY A 57 8.95 -14.55 -10.07
C GLY A 57 9.37 -13.11 -10.34
N GLY A 58 8.48 -12.12 -10.26
CA GLY A 58 8.74 -10.75 -10.69
C GLY A 58 9.94 -10.08 -10.00
N LEU A 59 10.27 -10.48 -8.76
CA LEU A 59 11.46 -9.99 -8.06
C LEU A 59 12.78 -10.46 -8.72
N PHE A 60 12.73 -11.57 -9.42
CA PHE A 60 13.87 -12.23 -10.04
C PHE A 60 13.84 -12.16 -11.58
N SER A 61 12.88 -11.45 -12.17
CA SER A 61 12.83 -11.23 -13.61
C SER A 61 13.73 -10.06 -14.00
N THR A 62 14.64 -10.31 -14.95
CA THR A 62 15.54 -9.29 -15.51
C THR A 62 15.09 -8.78 -16.87
N GLY A 63 13.94 -9.22 -17.35
CA GLY A 63 13.36 -8.81 -18.63
C GLY A 63 13.02 -9.99 -19.53
N ARG A 64 12.93 -9.71 -20.82
CA ARG A 64 12.74 -10.72 -21.88
C ARG A 64 13.94 -10.69 -22.83
N ASP A 65 14.33 -11.84 -23.32
CA ASP A 65 15.32 -11.95 -24.36
C ASP A 65 14.75 -11.58 -25.75
N ALA A 66 15.59 -11.63 -26.78
CA ALA A 66 15.17 -11.35 -28.16
C ALA A 66 14.11 -12.33 -28.71
N SER A 67 13.97 -13.50 -28.09
CA SER A 67 12.93 -14.51 -28.41
C SER A 67 11.63 -14.28 -27.65
N GLY A 68 11.60 -13.30 -26.75
CA GLY A 68 10.44 -12.99 -25.89
C GLY A 68 10.33 -13.87 -24.64
N THR A 69 11.32 -14.74 -24.36
CA THR A 69 11.31 -15.59 -23.16
C THR A 69 11.76 -14.79 -21.93
N LEU A 70 11.16 -15.08 -20.77
CA LEU A 70 11.51 -14.42 -19.51
C LEU A 70 12.90 -14.87 -19.06
N MET A 71 13.78 -13.87 -18.85
CA MET A 71 15.08 -14.08 -18.23
C MET A 71 14.98 -13.94 -16.72
N TRP A 72 15.60 -14.87 -16.00
CA TRP A 72 15.60 -14.93 -14.55
C TRP A 72 16.97 -14.58 -13.99
N GLY A 73 17.00 -13.74 -12.98
CA GLY A 73 18.23 -13.32 -12.30
C GLY A 73 17.92 -12.38 -11.15
N PHE A 74 18.95 -11.99 -10.42
CA PHE A 74 18.81 -11.00 -9.35
C PHE A 74 18.52 -9.62 -9.95
N ASN A 75 17.38 -9.03 -9.60
CA ASN A 75 16.94 -7.72 -10.10
C ASN A 75 16.82 -6.70 -8.96
N PRO A 76 17.87 -5.92 -8.67
CA PRO A 76 17.85 -4.91 -7.60
C PRO A 76 16.75 -3.86 -7.81
N THR A 77 16.44 -3.51 -9.07
CA THR A 77 15.39 -2.53 -9.39
C THR A 77 14.01 -3.03 -8.98
N ASN A 78 13.69 -4.29 -9.26
CA ASN A 78 12.42 -4.88 -8.85
C ASN A 78 12.30 -5.00 -7.33
N ILE A 79 13.40 -5.32 -6.64
CA ILE A 79 13.44 -5.33 -5.17
C ILE A 79 13.24 -3.92 -4.63
N GLY A 80 13.93 -2.93 -5.20
CA GLY A 80 13.75 -1.52 -4.84
C GLY A 80 12.31 -1.05 -5.03
N ASN A 81 11.69 -1.37 -6.16
CA ASN A 81 10.29 -1.06 -6.44
C ASN A 81 9.34 -1.75 -5.47
N MET A 82 9.61 -3.00 -5.08
CA MET A 82 8.82 -3.71 -4.07
C MET A 82 8.91 -3.00 -2.72
N LEU A 83 10.10 -2.65 -2.26
CA LEU A 83 10.31 -1.94 -0.98
C LEU A 83 9.65 -0.56 -1.01
N PHE A 84 9.79 0.18 -2.10
CA PHE A 84 9.14 1.47 -2.30
C PHE A 84 7.62 1.39 -2.17
N ARG A 85 7.00 0.36 -2.75
CA ARG A 85 5.55 0.14 -2.66
C ARG A 85 5.12 -0.45 -1.31
N ALA A 86 5.96 -1.24 -0.67
CA ALA A 86 5.66 -1.84 0.63
C ALA A 86 5.67 -0.81 1.77
N ALA A 87 6.55 0.20 1.71
CA ALA A 87 6.68 1.19 2.77
C ALA A 87 5.34 1.90 3.12
N PRO A 88 4.60 2.51 2.18
CA PRO A 88 3.30 3.13 2.50
C PRO A 88 2.26 2.11 2.99
N LEU A 89 2.28 0.87 2.50
CA LEU A 89 1.38 -0.18 2.96
C LEU A 89 1.64 -0.56 4.42
N ILE A 90 2.91 -0.66 4.81
CA ILE A 90 3.30 -0.94 6.20
C ILE A 90 2.85 0.22 7.12
N MET A 91 3.09 1.46 6.71
CA MET A 91 2.74 2.63 7.51
C MET A 91 1.22 2.79 7.68
N THR A 92 0.46 2.62 6.60
CA THR A 92 -1.01 2.65 6.66
C THR A 92 -1.56 1.47 7.47
N GLY A 93 -0.99 0.29 7.34
CA GLY A 93 -1.33 -0.89 8.14
C GLY A 93 -1.09 -0.68 9.64
N LEU A 94 0.03 -0.05 10.01
CA LEU A 94 0.31 0.33 11.41
C LEU A 94 -0.71 1.35 11.94
N SER A 95 -1.07 2.36 11.14
CA SER A 95 -2.09 3.35 11.50
C SER A 95 -3.44 2.68 11.79
N VAL A 96 -3.89 1.77 10.92
CA VAL A 96 -5.12 1.00 11.12
C VAL A 96 -5.01 0.10 12.36
N GLY A 97 -3.88 -0.57 12.56
CA GLY A 97 -3.63 -1.44 13.71
C GLY A 97 -3.65 -0.69 15.05
N MET A 98 -3.11 0.53 15.09
CA MET A 98 -3.17 1.39 16.28
C MET A 98 -4.61 1.82 16.59
N ALA A 99 -5.37 2.25 15.59
CA ALA A 99 -6.77 2.63 15.77
C ALA A 99 -7.60 1.43 16.26
N TYR A 100 -7.37 0.25 15.71
CA TYR A 100 -8.05 -0.97 16.13
C TYR A 100 -7.83 -1.31 17.61
N LYS A 101 -6.61 -1.09 18.12
CA LYS A 101 -6.31 -1.28 19.56
C LYS A 101 -7.07 -0.31 20.48
N THR A 102 -7.49 0.84 19.98
CA THR A 102 -8.31 1.81 20.73
C THR A 102 -9.82 1.56 20.56
N GLY A 103 -10.23 0.49 19.90
CA GLY A 103 -11.62 0.16 19.64
C GLY A 103 -12.24 0.94 18.48
N LEU A 104 -11.43 1.62 17.66
CA LEU A 104 -11.85 2.35 16.48
C LEU A 104 -11.43 1.61 15.20
N PHE A 105 -12.18 1.77 14.13
CA PHE A 105 -11.85 1.17 12.85
C PHE A 105 -11.49 2.24 11.82
N ASN A 106 -10.17 2.47 11.63
CA ASN A 106 -9.66 3.51 10.73
C ASN A 106 -9.56 3.01 9.27
N ILE A 107 -10.65 3.07 8.53
CA ILE A 107 -10.63 2.88 7.07
C ILE A 107 -10.12 4.16 6.36
N GLY A 108 -9.91 5.27 7.08
CA GLY A 108 -9.48 6.56 6.54
C GLY A 108 -8.00 6.65 6.19
N ALA A 109 -7.20 5.62 6.45
CA ALA A 109 -5.76 5.62 6.19
C ALA A 109 -5.38 5.98 4.74
N PRO A 110 -6.08 5.53 3.67
CA PRO A 110 -5.80 5.97 2.31
C PRO A 110 -5.96 7.48 2.10
N GLY A 111 -7.02 8.08 2.65
CA GLY A 111 -7.23 9.54 2.57
C GLY A 111 -6.17 10.33 3.34
N GLN A 112 -5.78 9.86 4.52
CA GLN A 112 -4.68 10.45 5.30
C GLN A 112 -3.37 10.41 4.52
N TYR A 113 -3.07 9.29 3.86
CA TYR A 113 -1.90 9.14 3.01
C TYR A 113 -1.94 10.10 1.82
N LEU A 114 -3.06 10.21 1.13
CA LEU A 114 -3.24 11.13 0.00
C LEU A 114 -3.02 12.59 0.42
N MET A 115 -3.61 13.03 1.52
CA MET A 115 -3.46 14.40 2.01
C MET A 115 -2.03 14.69 2.51
N GLY A 116 -1.41 13.72 3.18
CA GLY A 116 0.00 13.80 3.55
C GLY A 116 0.91 13.95 2.33
N THR A 117 0.70 13.13 1.31
CA THR A 117 1.46 13.18 0.05
C THR A 117 1.23 14.49 -0.69
N LEU A 118 -0.02 14.95 -0.78
CA LEU A 118 -0.38 16.23 -1.41
C LEU A 118 0.42 17.39 -0.81
N VAL A 119 0.40 17.54 0.51
CA VAL A 119 1.08 18.65 1.18
C VAL A 119 2.60 18.48 1.10
N SER A 120 3.14 17.25 1.24
CA SER A 120 4.56 17.01 1.06
C SER A 120 5.05 17.43 -0.32
N LEU A 121 4.33 17.03 -1.38
CA LEU A 121 4.67 17.40 -2.76
C LEU A 121 4.52 18.90 -2.99
N SER A 122 3.45 19.51 -2.50
CA SER A 122 3.23 20.97 -2.64
C SER A 122 4.36 21.77 -2.00
N ILE A 123 4.84 21.35 -0.82
CA ILE A 123 5.99 21.97 -0.16
C ILE A 123 7.28 21.73 -0.95
N ALA A 124 7.53 20.48 -1.33
CA ALA A 124 8.77 20.11 -2.03
C ALA A 124 8.92 20.79 -3.40
N LEU A 125 7.80 20.98 -4.12
CA LEU A 125 7.79 21.63 -5.44
C LEU A 125 7.64 23.14 -5.36
N GLY A 126 7.01 23.66 -4.29
CA GLY A 126 6.76 25.11 -4.13
C GLY A 126 7.92 25.89 -3.50
N LEU A 127 8.85 25.21 -2.83
CA LEU A 127 9.98 25.91 -2.21
C LEU A 127 11.16 26.08 -3.19
N PRO A 128 11.85 27.24 -3.17
CA PRO A 128 12.93 27.52 -4.10
C PRO A 128 14.19 26.70 -3.75
N SER A 129 14.48 25.71 -4.55
CA SER A 129 15.66 24.84 -4.39
C SER A 129 17.00 25.55 -4.64
N GLU A 130 16.97 26.74 -5.27
CA GLU A 130 18.17 27.54 -5.54
C GLU A 130 18.66 28.28 -4.28
N THR A 131 17.76 28.64 -3.36
CA THR A 131 18.09 29.43 -2.15
C THR A 131 18.01 28.62 -0.87
N MET A 132 17.32 27.50 -0.87
CA MET A 132 17.14 26.63 0.31
C MET A 132 17.89 25.31 0.15
N SER A 133 18.48 24.81 1.23
CA SER A 133 19.13 23.51 1.19
C SER A 133 18.11 22.39 0.95
N THR A 134 18.46 21.42 0.14
CA THR A 134 17.63 20.24 -0.16
C THR A 134 17.17 19.50 1.11
N THR A 135 18.05 19.43 2.12
CA THR A 135 17.75 18.81 3.42
C THR A 135 16.63 19.57 4.15
N LEU A 136 16.65 20.90 4.12
CA LEU A 136 15.62 21.71 4.76
C LEU A 136 14.27 21.57 4.06
N ILE A 137 14.25 21.57 2.72
CA ILE A 137 13.04 21.33 1.92
C ILE A 137 12.46 19.95 2.26
N TRP A 138 13.32 18.92 2.34
CA TRP A 138 12.91 17.56 2.69
C TRP A 138 12.29 17.48 4.09
N LEU A 139 12.88 18.16 5.06
CA LEU A 139 12.40 18.20 6.44
C LEU A 139 11.05 18.90 6.54
N LEU A 140 10.90 20.05 5.86
CA LEU A 140 9.64 20.79 5.82
C LEU A 140 8.54 19.99 5.12
N ALA A 141 8.84 19.36 4.00
CA ALA A 141 7.90 18.48 3.27
C ALA A 141 7.45 17.29 4.13
N PHE A 142 8.37 16.66 4.83
CA PHE A 142 8.07 15.54 5.74
C PHE A 142 7.19 15.98 6.91
N LEU A 143 7.55 17.04 7.58
CA LEU A 143 6.77 17.58 8.72
C LEU A 143 5.40 18.07 8.27
N GLY A 144 5.33 18.81 7.17
CA GLY A 144 4.08 19.33 6.62
C GLY A 144 3.14 18.18 6.20
N GLY A 145 3.67 17.18 5.52
CA GLY A 145 2.89 16.00 5.13
C GLY A 145 2.40 15.19 6.33
N THR A 146 3.24 15.03 7.35
CA THR A 146 2.85 14.34 8.59
C THR A 146 1.72 15.08 9.30
N LEU A 147 1.82 16.39 9.43
CA LEU A 147 0.78 17.22 10.03
C LEU A 147 -0.53 17.18 9.22
N ALA A 148 -0.44 17.28 7.90
CA ALA A 148 -1.61 17.21 7.03
C ALA A 148 -2.34 15.87 7.14
N GLY A 149 -1.61 14.77 7.13
CA GLY A 149 -2.17 13.43 7.35
C GLY A 149 -2.82 13.27 8.73
N ALA A 150 -2.18 13.83 9.78
CA ALA A 150 -2.71 13.82 11.14
C ALA A 150 -4.00 14.64 11.27
N ILE A 151 -4.02 15.85 10.73
CA ILE A 151 -5.21 16.73 10.72
C ILE A 151 -6.35 16.06 9.95
N TRP A 152 -6.04 15.47 8.78
CA TRP A 152 -7.04 14.76 7.99
C TRP A 152 -7.63 13.56 8.75
N GLY A 153 -6.80 12.82 9.46
CA GLY A 153 -7.24 11.71 10.30
C GLY A 153 -8.04 12.14 11.52
N ALA A 154 -7.80 13.33 12.04
CA ALA A 154 -8.57 13.88 13.16
C ALA A 154 -10.05 14.18 12.79
N ILE A 155 -10.36 14.45 11.52
CA ILE A 155 -11.72 14.78 11.08
C ILE A 155 -12.72 13.66 11.42
N PRO A 156 -12.56 12.42 10.92
CA PRO A 156 -13.46 11.32 11.28
C PRO A 156 -13.42 10.98 12.78
N GLY A 157 -12.27 11.15 13.42
CA GLY A 157 -12.11 10.95 14.86
C GLY A 157 -12.95 11.95 15.68
N LEU A 158 -12.93 13.22 15.30
CA LEU A 158 -13.77 14.27 15.93
C LEU A 158 -15.26 14.02 15.69
N PHE A 159 -15.65 13.61 14.50
CA PHE A 159 -17.05 13.26 14.21
C PHE A 159 -17.52 12.10 15.08
N LYS A 160 -16.68 11.12 15.33
CA LYS A 160 -16.99 10.04 16.25
C LYS A 160 -17.09 10.54 17.70
N ALA A 161 -16.11 11.29 18.16
CA ALA A 161 -16.00 11.71 19.55
C ALA A 161 -17.08 12.72 19.97
N LEU A 162 -17.37 13.71 19.09
CA LEU A 162 -18.26 14.81 19.42
C LEU A 162 -19.71 14.59 18.97
N LEU A 163 -19.91 13.91 17.84
CA LEU A 163 -21.20 13.75 17.20
C LEU A 163 -21.70 12.29 17.20
N ASN A 164 -20.89 11.36 17.72
CA ASN A 164 -21.15 9.93 17.69
C ASN A 164 -21.50 9.37 16.29
N ILE A 165 -20.95 10.00 15.25
CA ILE A 165 -21.10 9.53 13.87
C ILE A 165 -20.28 8.25 13.68
N ASN A 166 -20.80 7.34 12.86
CA ASN A 166 -20.09 6.10 12.53
C ASN A 166 -18.74 6.42 11.84
N GLU A 167 -17.64 6.00 12.46
CA GLU A 167 -16.27 6.26 11.98
C GLU A 167 -15.98 5.67 10.61
N VAL A 168 -16.59 4.52 10.28
CA VAL A 168 -16.43 3.86 8.98
C VAL A 168 -17.00 4.74 7.87
N LEU A 169 -18.22 5.25 8.07
CA LEU A 169 -18.89 6.12 7.11
C LEU A 169 -18.12 7.43 6.93
N ALA A 170 -17.71 8.06 8.04
CA ALA A 170 -16.92 9.28 8.01
C ALA A 170 -15.58 9.08 7.28
N CYS A 171 -14.88 7.96 7.52
CA CYS A 171 -13.64 7.61 6.85
C CYS A 171 -13.81 7.40 5.33
N ILE A 172 -14.88 6.72 4.90
CA ILE A 172 -15.16 6.52 3.48
C ILE A 172 -15.37 7.87 2.79
N MET A 173 -16.18 8.75 3.38
CA MET A 173 -16.43 10.08 2.83
C MET A 173 -15.15 10.93 2.74
N THR A 174 -14.34 10.96 3.79
CA THR A 174 -13.08 11.70 3.79
C THR A 174 -12.07 11.15 2.79
N ASN A 175 -12.04 9.83 2.53
CA ASN A 175 -11.20 9.24 1.48
C ASN A 175 -11.58 9.75 0.09
N TRP A 176 -12.88 9.78 -0.23
CA TRP A 176 -13.37 10.30 -1.51
C TRP A 176 -13.10 11.78 -1.66
N ILE A 177 -13.27 12.57 -0.60
CA ILE A 177 -12.94 14.00 -0.61
C ILE A 177 -11.44 14.18 -0.86
N ALA A 178 -10.57 13.44 -0.17
CA ALA A 178 -9.13 13.50 -0.39
C ALA A 178 -8.74 13.16 -1.84
N ALA A 179 -9.30 12.08 -2.39
CA ALA A 179 -9.02 11.65 -3.76
C ALA A 179 -9.42 12.73 -4.79
N ASN A 180 -10.62 13.29 -4.65
CA ASN A 180 -11.09 14.37 -5.54
C ASN A 180 -10.26 15.65 -5.38
N LEU A 181 -9.86 16.00 -4.16
CA LEU A 181 -9.05 17.20 -3.88
C LEU A 181 -7.66 17.08 -4.49
N VAL A 182 -7.03 15.91 -4.41
CA VAL A 182 -5.74 15.65 -5.07
C VAL A 182 -5.87 15.75 -6.59
N THR A 183 -6.90 15.14 -7.16
CA THR A 183 -7.14 15.19 -8.63
C THR A 183 -7.48 16.59 -9.13
N TRP A 184 -8.06 17.44 -8.28
CA TRP A 184 -8.39 18.82 -8.63
C TRP A 184 -7.17 19.74 -8.60
N LEU A 185 -6.20 19.46 -7.71
CA LEU A 185 -5.00 20.32 -7.52
C LEU A 185 -3.85 19.95 -8.47
N PHE A 186 -3.78 18.72 -8.96
CA PHE A 186 -2.76 18.20 -9.87
C PHE A 186 -3.37 17.67 -11.18
#